data_218338e6c16b031ba1816d44a3e13842
#
_entry.id   218338e6c16b031ba1816d44a3e13842
#
_cell.length_a   1.000
_cell.length_b   1.000
_cell.length_c   1.000
_cell.angle_alpha   90.00
_cell.angle_beta   90.00
_cell.angle_gamma   90.00
#
_symmetry.space_group_name_H-M   'P 1'
#
loop_
_entity.id
_entity.type
_entity.pdbx_description
1 polymer ?
#
loop_
_entity_poly.entity_id
_entity_poly.type
_entity_poly.pdbx_seq_one_letter_code
_entity_poly.pdbx_strand_id
1 'polypeptide(L)'
;VNKRILIATLANDPHTQGLFNFTRIAREAGFDVLSLSPGSTAEEILENIRNYDPEFIGFSYRLSPEIGLEHMSHIIHRISENNLLIRSNGEKREIAFAGLPATVELVFGSLSDYHITGIKQSAEPLDSVGIVLDYLGVYDERREKIIKSARERLTPPRIKELDSLAELVTGDVSIEPPLDIPSDHAKKSYTARIREVWPGRPIIRTHYGEPGETIAPTITGIEKIAEAAVIDEISLGSSDLSQRYYNEPDKWSHKKNDGGVPYKNLQDLLLLREAARRGNYPSVKPYSHVVNMESFVDECIKAGMLTGSHQAVPLFWFNKMDGRGPVDVSQSIKEHISTVKKLTGYNIPVEMNDPNHWSSRWASDAVVVADYGLIASVMIACGVSDMVLQMQFNKPKETGDYGDIAKFLASLELVKKLIPASMSINVWIEARTGIEHFKPDLEVARKQLARSTLLQMLLNPHALHLVSYCEALYAAKPEDIIQSSSIIRKAVKVYHKNKEDLQKYINIPEIKERKEYLLKEAMFLLREIAKLNPEYDKGSISTMYRYLSDGDTLYESLKRGYMSAPGIFTEPFRENALLTHTDIITGGMINSIDPKSLASITEEKRIQYLLRR
;
A
#
# COMPACT_ATOMS: atom_id res chain seq x y z
N VAL A 1 -9.51 -6.55 35.73
CA VAL A 1 -9.62 -5.33 34.87
C VAL A 1 -8.62 -5.51 33.75
N ASN A 2 -9.09 -5.51 32.50
CA ASN A 2 -8.16 -5.58 31.37
C ASN A 2 -7.32 -4.31 31.32
N LYS A 3 -6.01 -4.46 31.23
CA LYS A 3 -5.09 -3.33 31.06
C LYS A 3 -5.40 -2.62 29.74
N ARG A 4 -5.37 -1.28 29.73
CA ARG A 4 -5.72 -0.43 28.59
C ARG A 4 -4.48 0.08 27.88
N ILE A 5 -4.48 0.01 26.56
CA ILE A 5 -3.40 0.46 25.67
C ILE A 5 -3.96 1.48 24.70
N LEU A 6 -3.31 2.64 24.56
CA LEU A 6 -3.57 3.60 23.49
C LEU A 6 -2.41 3.55 22.50
N ILE A 7 -2.70 3.47 21.22
CA ILE A 7 -1.68 3.50 20.16
C ILE A 7 -2.03 4.49 19.07
N ALA A 8 -1.00 5.14 18.51
CA ALA A 8 -1.14 6.11 17.42
C ALA A 8 0.09 6.11 16.50
N THR A 9 -0.09 6.49 15.22
CA THR A 9 1.02 7.01 14.43
C THR A 9 1.24 8.48 14.77
N LEU A 10 2.47 8.94 14.64
CA LEU A 10 2.79 10.36 14.83
C LEU A 10 2.65 11.12 13.51
N ALA A 11 2.17 12.35 13.61
CA ALA A 11 1.94 13.23 12.45
C ALA A 11 1.14 12.51 11.33
N ASN A 12 1.50 12.74 10.08
CA ASN A 12 0.80 12.18 8.92
C ASN A 12 1.41 10.85 8.43
N ASP A 13 2.05 10.07 9.31
CA ASP A 13 2.62 8.78 8.92
C ASP A 13 1.50 7.77 8.57
N PRO A 14 1.42 7.30 7.32
CA PRO A 14 0.37 6.38 6.87
C PRO A 14 0.69 4.92 7.18
N HIS A 15 1.83 4.62 7.78
CA HIS A 15 2.30 3.24 7.99
C HIS A 15 1.63 2.59 9.20
N THR A 16 0.38 2.20 9.05
CA THR A 16 -0.45 1.62 10.12
C THR A 16 -0.27 0.12 10.34
N GLN A 17 0.45 -0.57 9.45
CA GLN A 17 0.62 -2.03 9.53
C GLN A 17 1.20 -2.50 10.87
N GLY A 18 2.23 -1.80 11.38
CA GLY A 18 2.82 -2.10 12.68
C GLY A 18 1.83 -1.96 13.83
N LEU A 19 1.03 -0.88 13.80
CA LEU A 19 -0.02 -0.66 14.79
C LEU A 19 -1.07 -1.76 14.74
N PHE A 20 -1.50 -2.15 13.55
CA PHE A 20 -2.48 -3.22 13.37
C PHE A 20 -1.99 -4.54 13.96
N ASN A 21 -0.78 -4.96 13.63
CA ASN A 21 -0.18 -6.19 14.14
C ASN A 21 -0.02 -6.15 15.66
N PHE A 22 0.45 -5.03 16.21
CA PHE A 22 0.54 -4.84 17.66
C PHE A 22 -0.84 -4.93 18.32
N THR A 23 -1.83 -4.21 17.78
CA THR A 23 -3.21 -4.23 18.28
C THR A 23 -3.76 -5.64 18.35
N ARG A 24 -3.53 -6.44 17.30
CA ARG A 24 -3.99 -7.83 17.25
C ARG A 24 -3.34 -8.67 18.35
N ILE A 25 -2.00 -8.64 18.47
CA ILE A 25 -1.28 -9.40 19.48
C ILE A 25 -1.72 -8.98 20.89
N ALA A 26 -1.87 -7.70 21.14
CA ALA A 26 -2.29 -7.18 22.44
C ALA A 26 -3.73 -7.61 22.78
N ARG A 27 -4.65 -7.57 21.82
CA ARG A 27 -6.04 -8.06 22.01
C ARG A 27 -6.09 -9.57 22.24
N GLU A 28 -5.33 -10.36 21.48
CA GLU A 28 -5.18 -11.80 21.71
C GLU A 28 -4.63 -12.09 23.13
N ALA A 29 -3.77 -11.23 23.65
CA ALA A 29 -3.25 -11.30 25.01
C ALA A 29 -4.24 -10.80 26.08
N GLY A 30 -5.42 -10.32 25.69
CA GLY A 30 -6.50 -9.89 26.59
C GLY A 30 -6.42 -8.43 27.03
N PHE A 31 -5.69 -7.58 26.29
CA PHE A 31 -5.66 -6.13 26.53
C PHE A 31 -6.83 -5.45 25.82
N ASP A 32 -7.29 -4.34 26.41
CA ASP A 32 -8.19 -3.41 25.75
C ASP A 32 -7.35 -2.36 25.00
N VAL A 33 -7.52 -2.25 23.68
CA VAL A 33 -6.66 -1.42 22.82
C VAL A 33 -7.47 -0.39 22.06
N LEU A 34 -7.18 0.89 22.33
CA LEU A 34 -7.66 2.04 21.58
C LEU A 34 -6.59 2.43 20.54
N SER A 35 -6.90 2.24 19.27
CA SER A 35 -6.07 2.71 18.15
C SER A 35 -6.62 4.05 17.65
N LEU A 36 -5.76 5.07 17.57
CA LEU A 36 -6.13 6.37 17.00
C LEU A 36 -5.89 6.40 15.49
N SER A 37 -6.58 7.31 14.84
CA SER A 37 -6.44 7.54 13.39
C SER A 37 -5.03 8.01 13.02
N PRO A 38 -4.51 7.64 11.85
CA PRO A 38 -3.37 8.32 11.27
C PRO A 38 -3.66 9.82 11.13
N GLY A 39 -2.66 10.65 11.41
CA GLY A 39 -2.82 12.10 11.37
C GLY A 39 -3.54 12.70 12.59
N SER A 40 -3.76 11.93 13.67
CA SER A 40 -4.28 12.49 14.92
C SER A 40 -3.38 13.58 15.45
N THR A 41 -3.98 14.71 15.82
CA THR A 41 -3.27 15.85 16.39
C THR A 41 -2.78 15.56 17.81
N ALA A 42 -1.81 16.34 18.29
CA ALA A 42 -1.35 16.21 19.67
C ALA A 42 -2.51 16.43 20.68
N GLU A 43 -3.42 17.35 20.38
CA GLU A 43 -4.60 17.63 21.19
C GLU A 43 -5.53 16.42 21.27
N GLU A 44 -5.83 15.79 20.14
CA GLU A 44 -6.65 14.55 20.09
C GLU A 44 -5.99 13.40 20.87
N ILE A 45 -4.68 13.25 20.73
CA ILE A 45 -3.94 12.24 21.51
C ILE A 45 -4.07 12.52 23.02
N LEU A 46 -3.85 13.76 23.46
CA LEU A 46 -3.96 14.15 24.87
C LEU A 46 -5.38 13.97 25.43
N GLU A 47 -6.39 14.32 24.64
CA GLU A 47 -7.79 14.12 25.02
C GLU A 47 -8.11 12.63 25.19
N ASN A 48 -7.69 11.79 24.26
CA ASN A 48 -7.88 10.34 24.37
C ASN A 48 -7.11 9.74 25.55
N ILE A 49 -5.90 10.21 25.87
CA ILE A 49 -5.18 9.78 27.07
C ILE A 49 -5.98 10.12 28.33
N ARG A 50 -6.60 11.30 28.44
CA ARG A 50 -7.44 11.69 29.59
C ARG A 50 -8.67 10.81 29.71
N ASN A 51 -9.40 10.64 28.60
CA ASN A 51 -10.70 9.97 28.59
C ASN A 51 -10.57 8.45 28.76
N TYR A 52 -9.57 7.86 28.13
CA TYR A 52 -9.36 6.41 28.12
C TYR A 52 -8.52 5.92 29.29
N ASP A 53 -7.68 6.77 29.87
CA ASP A 53 -6.73 6.48 30.98
C ASP A 53 -5.91 5.20 30.76
N PRO A 54 -5.14 5.09 29.66
CA PRO A 54 -4.36 3.90 29.32
C PRO A 54 -3.20 3.68 30.30
N GLU A 55 -2.78 2.42 30.51
CA GLU A 55 -1.53 2.07 31.18
C GLU A 55 -0.33 2.23 30.25
N PHE A 56 -0.53 1.82 29.00
CA PHE A 56 0.50 1.85 27.97
C PHE A 56 0.09 2.82 26.85
N ILE A 57 1.06 3.59 26.37
CA ILE A 57 0.91 4.45 25.21
C ILE A 57 1.96 4.03 24.18
N GLY A 58 1.53 3.64 22.99
CA GLY A 58 2.41 3.25 21.88
C GLY A 58 2.38 4.25 20.76
N PHE A 59 3.54 4.66 20.27
CA PHE A 59 3.67 5.50 19.09
C PHE A 59 4.46 4.80 18.00
N SER A 60 4.08 5.03 16.74
CA SER A 60 4.81 4.55 15.57
C SER A 60 5.10 5.69 14.61
N TYR A 61 6.29 5.65 13.99
CA TYR A 61 6.68 6.57 12.94
C TYR A 61 7.70 5.91 12.02
N ARG A 62 7.52 6.00 10.68
CA ARG A 62 8.33 5.30 9.68
C ARG A 62 8.75 6.14 8.48
N LEU A 63 8.54 7.45 8.52
CA LEU A 63 9.08 8.36 7.51
C LEU A 63 10.54 8.74 7.86
N SER A 64 10.93 10.00 7.74
CA SER A 64 12.31 10.43 8.02
C SER A 64 12.65 10.32 9.52
N PRO A 65 13.74 9.64 9.91
CA PRO A 65 14.11 9.44 11.32
C PRO A 65 14.24 10.74 12.11
N GLU A 66 14.84 11.77 11.53
CA GLU A 66 15.09 13.07 12.16
C GLU A 66 13.77 13.77 12.52
N ILE A 67 12.81 13.76 11.60
CA ILE A 67 11.49 14.36 11.78
C ILE A 67 10.66 13.54 12.78
N GLY A 68 10.77 12.21 12.72
CA GLY A 68 10.15 11.33 13.68
C GLY A 68 10.60 11.61 15.11
N LEU A 69 11.90 11.88 15.29
CA LEU A 69 12.48 12.24 16.58
C LEU A 69 11.88 13.53 17.14
N GLU A 70 11.67 14.53 16.30
CA GLU A 70 11.05 15.79 16.71
C GLU A 70 9.59 15.60 17.11
N HIS A 71 8.82 14.84 16.33
CA HIS A 71 7.44 14.52 16.69
C HIS A 71 7.33 13.75 17.99
N MET A 72 8.22 12.78 18.22
CA MET A 72 8.29 12.04 19.48
C MET A 72 8.60 12.95 20.65
N SER A 73 9.63 13.79 20.54
CA SER A 73 10.01 14.74 21.57
C SER A 73 8.88 15.72 21.86
N HIS A 74 8.22 16.23 20.82
CA HIS A 74 7.09 17.14 20.98
C HIS A 74 5.92 16.50 21.73
N ILE A 75 5.48 15.29 21.32
CA ILE A 75 4.33 14.66 21.97
C ILE A 75 4.61 14.29 23.42
N ILE A 76 5.84 13.84 23.77
CA ILE A 76 6.21 13.55 25.14
C ILE A 76 6.18 14.82 25.98
N HIS A 77 6.75 15.91 25.47
CA HIS A 77 6.72 17.19 26.17
C HIS A 77 5.27 17.64 26.45
N ARG A 78 4.38 17.54 25.46
CA ARG A 78 2.96 17.84 25.62
C ARG A 78 2.26 16.94 26.65
N ILE A 79 2.56 15.63 26.66
CA ILE A 79 2.04 14.69 27.67
C ILE A 79 2.52 15.10 29.07
N SER A 80 3.80 15.46 29.22
CA SER A 80 4.40 15.89 30.48
C SER A 80 3.82 17.21 30.99
N GLU A 81 3.76 18.25 30.15
CA GLU A 81 3.20 19.57 30.51
C GLU A 81 1.72 19.47 30.96
N ASN A 82 0.98 18.50 30.44
CA ASN A 82 -0.41 18.25 30.81
C ASN A 82 -0.58 17.29 32.00
N ASN A 83 0.50 16.93 32.68
CA ASN A 83 0.52 15.98 33.81
C ASN A 83 -0.07 14.60 33.48
N LEU A 84 0.02 14.17 32.21
CA LEU A 84 -0.54 12.91 31.72
C LEU A 84 0.45 11.73 31.74
N LEU A 85 1.64 11.90 32.32
CA LEU A 85 2.58 10.79 32.60
C LEU A 85 2.12 9.92 33.76
N ILE A 86 1.22 10.45 34.59
CA ILE A 86 0.66 9.76 35.74
C ILE A 86 -0.82 9.48 35.48
N ARG A 87 -1.26 8.29 35.82
CA ARG A 87 -2.67 7.87 35.71
C ARG A 87 -3.51 8.43 36.87
N SER A 88 -4.82 8.33 36.72
CA SER A 88 -5.79 8.73 37.73
C SER A 88 -5.59 8.01 39.09
N ASN A 89 -5.00 6.81 39.09
CA ASN A 89 -4.71 6.01 40.25
C ASN A 89 -3.31 6.28 40.88
N GLY A 90 -2.55 7.23 40.32
CA GLY A 90 -1.20 7.60 40.80
C GLY A 90 -0.04 6.77 40.22
N GLU A 91 -0.31 5.77 39.38
CA GLU A 91 0.71 4.98 38.69
C GLU A 91 1.30 5.73 37.50
N LYS A 92 2.56 5.47 37.17
CA LYS A 92 3.19 6.00 35.96
C LYS A 92 2.71 5.22 34.73
N ARG A 93 2.49 5.94 33.62
CA ARG A 93 2.24 5.34 32.32
C ARG A 93 3.54 4.88 31.68
N GLU A 94 3.49 3.77 30.97
CA GLU A 94 4.57 3.33 30.12
C GLU A 94 4.36 3.85 28.69
N ILE A 95 5.42 4.41 28.09
CA ILE A 95 5.40 4.93 26.72
C ILE A 95 6.39 4.11 25.89
N ALA A 96 5.94 3.65 24.74
CA ALA A 96 6.75 2.91 23.78
C ALA A 96 6.76 3.56 22.40
N PHE A 97 7.88 3.43 21.70
CA PHE A 97 8.05 3.85 20.33
C PHE A 97 8.46 2.70 19.43
N ALA A 98 7.94 2.66 18.21
CA ALA A 98 8.30 1.70 17.18
C ALA A 98 8.51 2.38 15.82
N GLY A 99 9.30 1.75 14.96
CA GLY A 99 9.46 2.15 13.55
C GLY A 99 10.70 2.99 13.23
N LEU A 100 11.52 3.37 14.21
CA LEU A 100 12.79 4.10 14.03
C LEU A 100 13.97 3.28 14.54
N PRO A 101 14.57 2.40 13.72
CA PRO A 101 15.53 1.42 14.23
C PRO A 101 16.87 2.00 14.70
N ALA A 102 17.33 3.12 14.15
CA ALA A 102 18.69 3.65 14.41
C ALA A 102 18.74 4.82 15.43
N THR A 103 17.64 5.51 15.65
CA THR A 103 17.59 6.75 16.46
C THR A 103 17.05 6.57 17.86
N VAL A 104 16.48 5.42 18.15
CA VAL A 104 15.86 5.12 19.44
C VAL A 104 16.84 5.30 20.61
N GLU A 105 18.12 4.90 20.46
CA GLU A 105 19.12 5.06 21.51
C GLU A 105 19.48 6.54 21.78
N LEU A 106 19.45 7.39 20.76
CA LEU A 106 19.72 8.83 20.89
C LEU A 106 18.57 9.58 21.58
N VAL A 107 17.31 9.20 21.30
CA VAL A 107 16.13 9.79 21.94
C VAL A 107 16.06 9.43 23.42
N PHE A 108 16.34 8.17 23.77
CA PHE A 108 16.23 7.68 25.13
C PHE A 108 17.27 8.29 26.06
N GLY A 109 18.47 8.65 25.56
CA GLY A 109 19.48 9.34 26.33
C GLY A 109 19.06 10.73 26.83
N SER A 110 18.21 11.44 26.07
CA SER A 110 17.69 12.77 26.44
C SER A 110 16.38 12.75 27.22
N LEU A 111 15.71 11.59 27.33
CA LEU A 111 14.40 11.40 27.94
C LEU A 111 14.44 10.36 29.07
N SER A 112 15.62 10.18 29.69
CA SER A 112 15.88 9.18 30.74
C SER A 112 14.97 9.28 31.98
N ASP A 113 14.36 10.44 32.21
CA ASP A 113 13.42 10.66 33.34
C ASP A 113 12.03 10.06 33.09
N TYR A 114 11.77 9.59 31.86
CA TYR A 114 10.51 8.99 31.47
C TYR A 114 10.67 7.47 31.26
N HIS A 115 9.65 6.70 31.65
CA HIS A 115 9.59 5.26 31.33
C HIS A 115 9.26 5.05 29.86
N ILE A 116 10.28 5.18 28.99
CA ILE A 116 10.15 5.07 27.55
C ILE A 116 10.94 3.87 27.06
N THR A 117 10.28 2.98 26.33
CA THR A 117 10.86 1.76 25.78
C THR A 117 10.81 1.78 24.25
N GLY A 118 11.95 1.53 23.60
CA GLY A 118 12.00 1.27 22.16
C GLY A 118 11.65 -0.18 21.85
N ILE A 119 10.65 -0.40 21.03
CA ILE A 119 10.35 -1.74 20.50
C ILE A 119 11.14 -1.94 19.21
N LYS A 120 12.21 -2.73 19.28
CA LYS A 120 13.02 -3.11 18.11
C LYS A 120 12.26 -4.16 17.29
N GLN A 121 12.17 -3.96 15.99
CA GLN A 121 11.66 -4.97 15.08
C GLN A 121 12.73 -6.06 14.89
N SER A 122 12.39 -7.32 15.16
CA SER A 122 13.28 -8.45 14.84
C SER A 122 13.25 -8.78 13.35
N ALA A 123 14.36 -9.33 12.86
CA ALA A 123 14.44 -9.91 11.51
C ALA A 123 13.45 -11.05 11.31
N GLU A 124 13.16 -11.83 12.37
CA GLU A 124 12.20 -12.92 12.34
C GLU A 124 10.84 -12.47 12.91
N PRO A 125 9.72 -12.66 12.16
CA PRO A 125 8.40 -12.23 12.60
C PRO A 125 7.94 -12.83 13.93
N LEU A 126 8.29 -14.08 14.21
CA LEU A 126 7.95 -14.75 15.47
C LEU A 126 8.69 -14.15 16.67
N ASP A 127 9.94 -13.71 16.47
CA ASP A 127 10.69 -13.01 17.52
C ASP A 127 10.04 -11.66 17.83
N SER A 128 9.55 -10.96 16.81
CA SER A 128 8.80 -9.71 17.00
C SER A 128 7.53 -9.92 17.82
N VAL A 129 6.82 -11.03 17.63
CA VAL A 129 5.67 -11.42 18.50
C VAL A 129 6.15 -11.64 19.94
N GLY A 130 7.25 -12.37 20.12
CA GLY A 130 7.86 -12.60 21.44
C GLY A 130 8.22 -11.30 22.14
N ILE A 131 8.87 -10.36 21.45
CA ILE A 131 9.26 -9.03 21.95
C ILE A 131 8.02 -8.23 22.40
N VAL A 132 6.94 -8.23 21.64
CA VAL A 132 5.69 -7.56 22.01
C VAL A 132 5.08 -8.19 23.27
N LEU A 133 5.04 -9.52 23.35
CA LEU A 133 4.52 -10.23 24.52
C LEU A 133 5.38 -10.00 25.78
N ASP A 134 6.70 -9.91 25.63
CA ASP A 134 7.63 -9.57 26.71
C ASP A 134 7.36 -8.15 27.23
N TYR A 135 7.23 -7.19 26.32
CA TYR A 135 6.87 -5.81 26.64
C TYR A 135 5.53 -5.70 27.39
N LEU A 136 4.54 -6.48 26.96
CA LEU A 136 3.22 -6.52 27.60
C LEU A 136 3.18 -7.34 28.90
N GLY A 137 4.29 -7.96 29.30
CA GLY A 137 4.38 -8.79 30.51
C GLY A 137 3.56 -10.08 30.43
N VAL A 138 3.39 -10.65 29.23
CA VAL A 138 2.62 -11.88 28.99
C VAL A 138 3.55 -13.09 29.07
N TYR A 139 3.57 -13.76 30.23
CA TYR A 139 4.44 -14.91 30.51
C TYR A 139 3.67 -16.17 30.90
N ASP A 140 2.33 -16.13 30.87
CA ASP A 140 1.43 -17.24 31.19
C ASP A 140 1.09 -18.10 29.97
N GLU A 141 0.15 -19.03 30.14
CA GLU A 141 -0.31 -19.96 29.09
C GLU A 141 -0.84 -19.29 27.81
N ARG A 142 -1.26 -18.02 27.88
CA ARG A 142 -1.70 -17.24 26.71
C ARG A 142 -0.55 -17.03 25.74
N ARG A 143 0.69 -16.87 26.25
CA ARG A 143 1.89 -16.69 25.42
C ARG A 143 2.06 -17.83 24.41
N GLU A 144 2.01 -19.07 24.88
CA GLU A 144 2.17 -20.25 24.03
C GLU A 144 1.08 -20.33 22.96
N LYS A 145 -0.17 -20.04 23.32
CA LYS A 145 -1.28 -19.98 22.37
C LYS A 145 -1.07 -18.94 21.28
N ILE A 146 -0.66 -17.72 21.66
CA ILE A 146 -0.43 -16.61 20.74
C ILE A 146 0.74 -16.93 19.81
N ILE A 147 1.86 -17.45 20.34
CA ILE A 147 3.02 -17.84 19.52
C ILE A 147 2.65 -18.95 18.55
N LYS A 148 1.90 -19.97 18.99
CA LYS A 148 1.44 -21.06 18.12
C LYS A 148 0.55 -20.53 16.99
N SER A 149 -0.45 -19.72 17.32
CA SER A 149 -1.34 -19.07 16.35
C SER A 149 -0.56 -18.17 15.38
N ALA A 150 0.39 -17.39 15.90
CA ALA A 150 1.25 -16.54 15.07
C ALA A 150 2.13 -17.39 14.13
N ARG A 151 2.69 -18.51 14.59
CA ARG A 151 3.49 -19.42 13.76
C ARG A 151 2.70 -19.97 12.59
N GLU A 152 1.48 -20.44 12.84
CA GLU A 152 0.59 -20.96 11.79
C GLU A 152 0.27 -19.88 10.74
N ARG A 153 0.07 -18.64 11.14
CA ARG A 153 -0.22 -17.49 10.25
C ARG A 153 1.02 -17.00 9.49
N LEU A 154 2.17 -17.00 10.12
CA LEU A 154 3.41 -16.41 9.56
C LEU A 154 4.22 -17.39 8.70
N THR A 155 3.75 -18.63 8.57
CA THR A 155 4.34 -19.66 7.69
C THR A 155 3.35 -20.13 6.61
N PRO A 156 2.90 -19.21 5.72
CA PRO A 156 1.95 -19.58 4.67
C PRO A 156 2.58 -20.57 3.69
N PRO A 157 1.77 -21.43 3.05
CA PRO A 157 2.23 -22.31 1.98
C PRO A 157 2.89 -21.51 0.85
N ARG A 158 4.05 -21.99 0.41
CA ARG A 158 4.86 -21.36 -0.63
C ARG A 158 5.21 -22.35 -1.73
N ILE A 159 5.37 -21.85 -2.93
CA ILE A 159 5.92 -22.60 -4.07
C ILE A 159 7.43 -22.73 -3.84
N LYS A 160 7.88 -23.91 -3.42
CA LYS A 160 9.28 -24.17 -3.02
C LYS A 160 10.27 -23.98 -4.19
N GLU A 161 9.85 -24.28 -5.39
CA GLU A 161 10.68 -24.10 -6.60
C GLU A 161 11.11 -22.63 -6.79
N LEU A 162 10.26 -21.68 -6.37
CA LEU A 162 10.62 -20.25 -6.45
C LEU A 162 11.76 -19.88 -5.50
N ASP A 163 11.90 -20.58 -4.38
CA ASP A 163 13.00 -20.36 -3.43
C ASP A 163 14.35 -20.76 -4.06
N SER A 164 14.42 -21.95 -4.65
CA SER A 164 15.63 -22.43 -5.34
C SER A 164 16.01 -21.57 -6.54
N LEU A 165 15.02 -21.12 -7.32
CA LEU A 165 15.24 -20.23 -8.45
C LEU A 165 15.68 -18.83 -8.01
N ALA A 166 15.19 -18.33 -6.88
CA ALA A 166 15.62 -17.05 -6.31
C ALA A 166 17.07 -17.11 -5.83
N GLU A 167 17.50 -18.23 -5.26
CA GLU A 167 18.91 -18.45 -4.90
C GLU A 167 19.82 -18.47 -6.13
N LEU A 168 19.39 -19.09 -7.22
CA LEU A 168 20.11 -19.06 -8.49
C LEU A 168 20.25 -17.62 -9.02
N VAL A 169 19.19 -16.81 -8.95
CA VAL A 169 19.19 -15.41 -9.39
C VAL A 169 20.17 -14.57 -8.57
N THR A 170 20.16 -14.70 -7.25
CA THR A 170 20.98 -13.87 -6.35
C THR A 170 22.41 -14.38 -6.19
N GLY A 171 22.68 -15.63 -6.51
CA GLY A 171 24.04 -16.20 -6.57
C GLY A 171 24.90 -15.58 -7.68
N ASP A 172 24.27 -15.02 -8.71
CA ASP A 172 24.96 -14.23 -9.74
C ASP A 172 24.94 -12.74 -9.34
N VAL A 173 26.07 -12.23 -8.84
CA VAL A 173 26.24 -10.85 -8.41
C VAL A 173 26.55 -9.87 -9.56
N SER A 174 26.66 -10.32 -10.80
CA SER A 174 26.88 -9.44 -11.95
C SER A 174 25.76 -8.44 -12.12
N ILE A 175 26.05 -7.27 -12.66
CA ILE A 175 25.03 -6.29 -13.05
C ILE A 175 24.60 -6.59 -14.49
N GLU A 176 23.32 -6.66 -14.73
CA GLU A 176 22.76 -6.83 -16.08
C GLU A 176 23.15 -5.63 -16.96
N PRO A 177 23.48 -5.87 -18.24
CA PRO A 177 23.83 -4.79 -19.17
C PRO A 177 22.67 -3.80 -19.34
N PRO A 178 22.90 -2.59 -19.86
CA PRO A 178 21.84 -1.65 -20.22
C PRO A 178 20.72 -2.32 -21.04
N LEU A 179 19.50 -1.78 -20.92
CA LEU A 179 18.38 -2.22 -21.75
C LEU A 179 18.66 -1.87 -23.22
N ASP A 180 18.47 -2.83 -24.11
CA ASP A 180 18.43 -2.57 -25.54
C ASP A 180 17.08 -1.94 -25.89
N ILE A 181 17.08 -0.64 -26.15
CA ILE A 181 15.89 0.16 -26.36
C ILE A 181 16.00 0.91 -27.69
N PRO A 182 14.99 0.84 -28.55
CA PRO A 182 14.99 1.57 -29.83
C PRO A 182 15.13 3.08 -29.63
N SER A 183 15.85 3.73 -30.53
CA SER A 183 16.18 5.17 -30.46
C SER A 183 14.96 6.11 -30.43
N ASP A 184 13.80 5.65 -30.90
CA ASP A 184 12.55 6.41 -30.91
C ASP A 184 11.66 6.12 -29.69
N HIS A 185 12.09 5.26 -28.77
CA HIS A 185 11.32 4.83 -27.59
C HIS A 185 10.83 6.01 -26.73
N ALA A 186 11.64 7.05 -26.59
CA ALA A 186 11.27 8.27 -25.85
C ALA A 186 10.01 8.98 -26.36
N LYS A 187 9.65 8.77 -27.64
CA LYS A 187 8.48 9.40 -28.28
C LYS A 187 7.23 8.52 -28.24
N LYS A 188 7.34 7.26 -27.81
CA LYS A 188 6.24 6.29 -27.82
C LYS A 188 5.31 6.48 -26.62
N SER A 189 4.03 6.22 -26.83
CA SER A 189 3.06 6.12 -25.73
C SER A 189 3.37 4.91 -24.83
N TYR A 190 2.84 4.90 -23.60
CA TYR A 190 2.99 3.80 -22.65
C TYR A 190 2.64 2.43 -23.28
N THR A 191 1.48 2.36 -23.92
CA THR A 191 1.02 1.11 -24.54
C THR A 191 1.87 0.68 -25.74
N ALA A 192 2.41 1.64 -26.50
CA ALA A 192 3.35 1.33 -27.59
C ALA A 192 4.67 0.79 -27.06
N ARG A 193 5.20 1.34 -25.95
CA ARG A 193 6.39 0.84 -25.27
C ARG A 193 6.22 -0.60 -24.78
N ILE A 194 5.06 -0.92 -24.18
CA ILE A 194 4.76 -2.29 -23.75
C ILE A 194 4.74 -3.22 -24.96
N ARG A 195 3.97 -2.90 -26.01
CA ARG A 195 3.83 -3.77 -27.21
C ARG A 195 5.15 -4.06 -27.91
N GLU A 196 6.13 -3.19 -27.77
CA GLU A 196 7.44 -3.36 -28.37
C GLU A 196 8.31 -4.40 -27.67
N VAL A 197 8.23 -4.50 -26.36
CA VAL A 197 9.13 -5.36 -25.55
C VAL A 197 8.43 -6.61 -25.02
N TRP A 198 7.12 -6.57 -24.80
CA TRP A 198 6.33 -7.70 -24.32
C TRP A 198 5.92 -8.64 -25.48
N PRO A 199 5.93 -9.97 -25.37
CA PRO A 199 6.14 -10.76 -24.15
C PRO A 199 7.61 -11.09 -23.83
N GLY A 200 8.58 -10.56 -24.55
CA GLY A 200 9.99 -10.83 -24.29
C GLY A 200 10.44 -10.42 -22.88
N ARG A 201 9.93 -9.26 -22.44
CA ARG A 201 10.05 -8.79 -21.06
C ARG A 201 8.91 -7.84 -20.70
N PRO A 202 8.55 -7.70 -19.41
CA PRO A 202 7.76 -6.55 -18.95
C PRO A 202 8.60 -5.25 -19.00
N ILE A 203 7.95 -4.09 -19.09
CA ILE A 203 8.61 -2.83 -18.77
C ILE A 203 8.91 -2.77 -17.28
N ILE A 204 9.96 -2.03 -16.89
CA ILE A 204 10.35 -1.88 -15.48
C ILE A 204 10.12 -0.43 -15.07
N ARG A 205 9.24 -0.24 -14.12
CA ARG A 205 8.95 1.01 -13.45
C ARG A 205 9.57 1.00 -12.06
N THR A 206 10.08 2.13 -11.58
CA THR A 206 10.54 2.28 -10.19
C THR A 206 9.94 3.52 -9.55
N HIS A 207 9.80 3.52 -8.22
CA HIS A 207 9.73 4.75 -7.45
C HIS A 207 11.14 5.28 -7.25
N TYR A 208 11.27 6.61 -7.35
CA TYR A 208 12.47 7.30 -6.94
C TYR A 208 12.14 8.71 -6.46
N GLY A 209 12.88 9.19 -5.46
CA GLY A 209 12.84 10.55 -4.95
C GLY A 209 13.65 10.67 -3.67
N GLU A 210 14.45 11.72 -3.60
CA GLU A 210 15.20 12.07 -2.40
C GLU A 210 14.36 13.07 -1.58
N PRO A 211 14.10 12.77 -0.30
CA PRO A 211 13.43 13.73 0.59
C PRO A 211 14.34 14.93 0.85
N GLY A 212 13.74 16.07 1.17
CA GLY A 212 14.48 17.29 1.50
C GLY A 212 13.73 18.57 1.17
N GLU A 213 14.45 19.68 1.13
CA GLU A 213 13.89 21.02 0.88
C GLU A 213 13.88 21.40 -0.61
N THR A 214 14.68 20.72 -1.43
CA THR A 214 14.85 21.00 -2.86
C THR A 214 14.82 19.74 -3.72
N ILE A 215 14.49 19.89 -5.00
CA ILE A 215 14.49 18.79 -5.97
C ILE A 215 15.89 18.40 -6.48
N ALA A 216 16.94 19.15 -6.14
CA ALA A 216 18.27 18.96 -6.71
C ALA A 216 18.87 17.55 -6.47
N PRO A 217 18.77 16.94 -5.27
CA PRO A 217 19.23 15.57 -5.07
C PRO A 217 18.46 14.56 -5.93
N THR A 218 17.15 14.74 -6.08
CA THR A 218 16.31 13.88 -6.96
C THR A 218 16.73 14.02 -8.42
N ILE A 219 17.01 15.22 -8.91
CA ILE A 219 17.54 15.46 -10.27
C ILE A 219 18.80 14.63 -10.50
N THR A 220 19.79 14.78 -9.61
CA THR A 220 21.06 14.03 -9.71
C THR A 220 20.85 12.52 -9.74
N GLY A 221 19.93 12.02 -8.94
CA GLY A 221 19.64 10.58 -8.93
C GLY A 221 18.88 10.10 -10.17
N ILE A 222 17.94 10.88 -10.70
CA ILE A 222 17.26 10.57 -11.98
C ILE A 222 18.30 10.50 -13.10
N GLU A 223 19.25 11.43 -13.15
CA GLU A 223 20.34 11.45 -14.13
C GLU A 223 21.15 10.14 -14.12
N LYS A 224 21.56 9.69 -12.92
CA LYS A 224 22.31 8.43 -12.75
C LYS A 224 21.48 7.21 -13.19
N ILE A 225 20.22 7.14 -12.80
CA ILE A 225 19.34 6.02 -13.17
C ILE A 225 19.13 5.98 -14.69
N ALA A 226 18.91 7.14 -15.31
CA ALA A 226 18.71 7.25 -16.75
C ALA A 226 19.98 6.87 -17.52
N GLU A 227 21.17 7.31 -17.09
CA GLU A 227 22.47 6.97 -17.69
C GLU A 227 22.78 5.47 -17.59
N ALA A 228 22.39 4.83 -16.47
CA ALA A 228 22.53 3.39 -16.33
C ALA A 228 21.65 2.58 -17.30
N ALA A 229 20.60 3.20 -17.85
CA ALA A 229 19.69 2.64 -18.85
C ALA A 229 19.07 1.29 -18.45
N VAL A 230 18.61 1.17 -17.19
CA VAL A 230 18.09 -0.08 -16.62
C VAL A 230 16.61 -0.03 -16.24
N ILE A 231 15.99 1.14 -16.34
CA ILE A 231 14.59 1.43 -15.96
C ILE A 231 13.85 2.04 -17.15
N ASP A 232 12.64 1.60 -17.41
CA ASP A 232 11.79 2.16 -18.48
C ASP A 232 10.97 3.36 -18.02
N GLU A 233 10.58 3.42 -16.73
CA GLU A 233 9.75 4.48 -16.16
C GLU A 233 10.16 4.80 -14.72
N ILE A 234 10.27 6.09 -14.39
CA ILE A 234 10.54 6.60 -13.05
C ILE A 234 9.29 7.31 -12.54
N SER A 235 8.76 6.84 -11.41
CA SER A 235 7.65 7.45 -10.70
C SER A 235 8.15 8.25 -9.51
N LEU A 236 7.70 9.49 -9.37
CA LEU A 236 8.09 10.41 -8.31
C LEU A 236 7.01 10.43 -7.24
N GLY A 237 7.30 9.90 -6.06
CA GLY A 237 6.43 10.06 -4.90
C GLY A 237 6.47 11.51 -4.40
N SER A 238 5.33 12.17 -4.25
CA SER A 238 5.25 13.55 -3.76
C SER A 238 5.60 13.62 -2.28
N SER A 239 6.33 14.64 -1.87
CA SER A 239 6.51 14.97 -0.46
C SER A 239 5.20 15.45 0.20
N ASP A 240 5.14 15.48 1.53
CA ASP A 240 3.94 15.93 2.25
C ASP A 240 3.51 17.36 1.84
N LEU A 241 4.45 18.29 1.76
CA LEU A 241 4.12 19.66 1.35
C LEU A 241 3.75 19.75 -0.13
N SER A 242 4.35 18.95 -1.02
CA SER A 242 3.93 18.87 -2.42
C SER A 242 2.48 18.38 -2.53
N GLN A 243 2.10 17.37 -1.75
CA GLN A 243 0.74 16.84 -1.75
C GLN A 243 -0.29 17.89 -1.34
N ARG A 244 0.02 18.72 -0.32
CA ARG A 244 -0.91 19.66 0.28
C ARG A 244 -0.92 21.04 -0.36
N TYR A 245 0.23 21.51 -0.83
CA TYR A 245 0.46 22.90 -1.19
C TYR A 245 1.18 23.07 -2.53
N TYR A 246 0.97 22.16 -3.48
CA TYR A 246 1.45 22.34 -4.84
C TYR A 246 0.88 23.64 -5.44
N ASN A 247 1.71 24.43 -6.13
CA ASN A 247 1.41 25.78 -6.59
C ASN A 247 1.09 26.83 -5.51
N GLU A 248 1.36 26.52 -4.25
CA GLU A 248 1.18 27.45 -3.14
C GLU A 248 2.48 27.60 -2.33
N PRO A 249 3.61 28.04 -2.95
CA PRO A 249 4.93 28.05 -2.32
C PRO A 249 4.99 28.87 -1.03
N ASP A 250 4.17 29.91 -0.90
CA ASP A 250 4.10 30.74 0.32
C ASP A 250 3.64 29.92 1.55
N LYS A 251 2.84 28.89 1.33
CA LYS A 251 2.37 27.98 2.40
C LYS A 251 3.44 27.00 2.88
N TRP A 252 4.58 26.93 2.22
CA TRP A 252 5.73 26.11 2.61
C TRP A 252 6.56 26.76 3.71
N SER A 253 6.47 28.11 3.85
CA SER A 253 7.26 28.87 4.81
C SER A 253 7.09 28.34 6.23
N HIS A 254 8.21 28.15 6.92
CA HIS A 254 8.29 27.64 8.29
C HIS A 254 7.75 26.22 8.54
N LYS A 255 7.42 25.47 7.46
CA LYS A 255 7.01 24.08 7.57
C LYS A 255 8.15 23.17 7.16
N LYS A 256 8.36 22.09 7.92
CA LYS A 256 9.29 21.03 7.54
C LYS A 256 8.61 20.13 6.53
N ASN A 257 9.33 19.83 5.46
CA ASN A 257 8.89 18.91 4.45
C ASN A 257 9.33 17.49 4.80
N ASP A 258 8.51 16.49 4.48
CA ASP A 258 8.83 15.10 4.74
C ASP A 258 8.39 14.17 3.61
N GLY A 259 9.10 13.03 3.50
CA GLY A 259 8.88 12.02 2.48
C GLY A 259 9.11 12.56 1.07
N GLY A 260 9.14 11.73 0.07
CA GLY A 260 9.06 12.02 -1.35
C GLY A 260 9.83 13.22 -1.91
N VAL A 261 9.46 13.58 -3.13
CA VAL A 261 10.09 14.66 -3.92
C VAL A 261 9.41 16.00 -3.64
N PRO A 262 10.15 17.06 -3.25
CA PRO A 262 9.60 18.36 -2.88
C PRO A 262 9.37 19.30 -4.07
N TYR A 263 8.64 18.87 -5.10
CA TYR A 263 8.28 19.74 -6.21
C TYR A 263 7.16 20.70 -5.84
N LYS A 264 7.30 21.97 -6.24
CA LYS A 264 6.44 23.09 -5.82
C LYS A 264 5.54 23.62 -6.94
N ASN A 265 5.97 23.47 -8.20
CA ASN A 265 5.33 24.10 -9.35
C ASN A 265 5.73 23.44 -10.67
N LEU A 266 5.19 23.94 -11.79
CA LEU A 266 5.49 23.46 -13.13
C LEU A 266 6.99 23.47 -13.48
N GLN A 267 7.75 24.49 -13.01
CA GLN A 267 9.18 24.57 -13.32
C GLN A 267 9.96 23.40 -12.73
N ASP A 268 9.60 22.97 -11.51
CA ASP A 268 10.22 21.80 -10.87
C ASP A 268 9.92 20.52 -11.67
N LEU A 269 8.68 20.36 -12.15
CA LEU A 269 8.29 19.23 -12.98
C LEU A 269 9.08 19.19 -14.30
N LEU A 270 9.28 20.33 -14.94
CA LEU A 270 10.10 20.44 -16.16
C LEU A 270 11.55 20.03 -15.91
N LEU A 271 12.16 20.49 -14.81
CA LEU A 271 13.53 20.13 -14.45
C LEU A 271 13.69 18.63 -14.15
N LEU A 272 12.77 18.05 -13.40
CA LEU A 272 12.76 16.63 -13.09
C LEU A 272 12.62 15.76 -14.35
N ARG A 273 11.76 16.17 -15.29
CA ARG A 273 11.63 15.48 -16.57
C ARG A 273 12.90 15.61 -17.42
N GLU A 274 13.50 16.81 -17.46
CA GLU A 274 14.72 17.05 -18.26
C GLU A 274 15.89 16.18 -17.77
N ALA A 275 15.98 15.93 -16.46
CA ALA A 275 16.99 15.05 -15.87
C ALA A 275 16.98 13.64 -16.48
N ALA A 276 15.82 13.13 -16.89
CA ALA A 276 15.71 11.79 -17.50
C ALA A 276 15.99 11.76 -19.01
N ARG A 277 16.27 12.91 -19.64
CA ARG A 277 16.53 12.98 -21.10
C ARG A 277 17.96 12.60 -21.46
N ARG A 278 18.40 11.46 -20.97
CA ARG A 278 19.71 10.85 -21.21
C ARG A 278 19.62 9.32 -21.13
N GLY A 279 20.69 8.63 -21.47
CA GLY A 279 20.75 7.17 -21.43
C GLY A 279 19.63 6.56 -22.30
N ASN A 280 18.75 5.80 -21.68
CA ASN A 280 17.60 5.19 -22.36
C ASN A 280 16.32 6.06 -22.35
N TYR A 281 16.40 7.28 -21.90
CA TYR A 281 15.25 8.22 -21.85
C TYR A 281 14.02 7.63 -21.14
N PRO A 282 14.15 7.19 -19.87
CA PRO A 282 12.98 6.67 -19.15
C PRO A 282 11.89 7.73 -19.07
N SER A 283 10.62 7.31 -19.12
CA SER A 283 9.54 8.23 -18.85
C SER A 283 9.55 8.63 -17.36
N VAL A 284 9.17 9.87 -17.08
CA VAL A 284 9.06 10.37 -15.70
C VAL A 284 7.65 10.85 -15.46
N LYS A 285 7.06 10.43 -14.35
CA LYS A 285 5.73 10.89 -13.93
C LYS A 285 5.67 11.12 -12.42
N PRO A 286 4.84 12.02 -11.93
CA PRO A 286 4.45 12.02 -10.54
C PRO A 286 3.60 10.76 -10.27
N TYR A 287 3.86 10.09 -9.17
CA TYR A 287 3.03 8.92 -8.81
C TYR A 287 1.74 9.36 -8.15
N SER A 288 1.67 10.53 -7.59
CA SER A 288 0.74 10.70 -6.57
C SER A 288 -0.28 11.78 -6.68
N HIS A 289 -0.74 12.02 -5.71
CA HIS A 289 -1.86 12.57 -5.05
C HIS A 289 -1.49 13.96 -4.55
N VAL A 290 -2.07 14.97 -5.16
CA VAL A 290 -2.00 16.35 -4.71
C VAL A 290 -3.41 16.89 -4.58
N VAL A 291 -3.60 17.89 -3.73
CA VAL A 291 -4.85 18.65 -3.70
C VAL A 291 -5.04 19.34 -5.06
N ASN A 292 -6.26 19.34 -5.60
CA ASN A 292 -6.58 19.80 -6.95
C ASN A 292 -5.92 18.98 -8.08
N MET A 293 -6.13 17.67 -8.02
CA MET A 293 -5.57 16.68 -8.94
C MET A 293 -5.81 17.00 -10.42
N GLU A 294 -7.00 17.51 -10.78
CA GLU A 294 -7.31 17.86 -12.17
C GLU A 294 -6.40 18.97 -12.73
N SER A 295 -6.14 20.00 -11.94
CA SER A 295 -5.22 21.09 -12.32
C SER A 295 -3.78 20.57 -12.41
N PHE A 296 -3.40 19.70 -11.51
CA PHE A 296 -2.08 19.07 -11.51
C PHE A 296 -1.82 18.21 -12.74
N VAL A 297 -2.84 17.47 -13.21
CA VAL A 297 -2.75 16.71 -14.48
C VAL A 297 -2.45 17.63 -15.65
N ASP A 298 -3.08 18.82 -15.75
CA ASP A 298 -2.78 19.77 -16.82
C ASP A 298 -1.31 20.22 -16.79
N GLU A 299 -0.75 20.41 -15.61
CA GLU A 299 0.66 20.79 -15.48
C GLU A 299 1.61 19.65 -15.81
N CYS A 300 1.27 18.42 -15.42
CA CYS A 300 2.03 17.24 -15.83
C CYS A 300 2.03 17.06 -17.36
N ILE A 301 0.91 17.33 -18.03
CA ILE A 301 0.82 17.33 -19.49
C ILE A 301 1.71 18.43 -20.08
N LYS A 302 1.61 19.68 -19.57
CA LYS A 302 2.47 20.81 -19.99
C LYS A 302 3.95 20.52 -19.79
N ALA A 303 4.32 19.87 -18.69
CA ALA A 303 5.67 19.42 -18.44
C ALA A 303 6.11 18.26 -19.36
N GLY A 304 5.20 17.60 -20.05
CA GLY A 304 5.46 16.41 -20.88
C GLY A 304 5.80 15.17 -20.05
N MET A 305 5.43 15.14 -18.77
CA MET A 305 5.72 14.02 -17.87
C MET A 305 4.89 12.77 -18.16
N LEU A 306 3.66 12.92 -18.66
CA LEU A 306 2.78 11.78 -18.96
C LEU A 306 3.02 11.19 -20.38
N THR A 307 3.98 11.71 -21.13
CA THR A 307 4.36 11.12 -22.41
C THR A 307 5.08 9.79 -22.17
N GLY A 308 4.52 8.70 -22.66
CA GLY A 308 5.08 7.36 -22.49
C GLY A 308 4.85 6.74 -21.13
N SER A 309 3.97 7.32 -20.30
CA SER A 309 3.55 6.83 -18.99
C SER A 309 2.04 6.63 -18.92
N HIS A 310 1.60 5.99 -17.86
CA HIS A 310 0.22 6.02 -17.37
C HIS A 310 0.13 6.92 -16.13
N GLN A 311 -1.06 7.26 -15.65
CA GLN A 311 -1.24 8.02 -14.42
C GLN A 311 -2.03 7.24 -13.39
N ALA A 312 -1.51 7.20 -12.15
CA ALA A 312 -2.22 6.66 -11.01
C ALA A 312 -3.20 7.69 -10.43
N VAL A 313 -4.43 7.25 -10.17
CA VAL A 313 -5.47 8.02 -9.48
C VAL A 313 -6.09 7.11 -8.42
N PRO A 314 -6.14 7.51 -7.14
CA PRO A 314 -6.82 6.73 -6.11
C PRO A 314 -8.34 6.86 -6.27
N LEU A 315 -9.11 5.93 -5.68
CA LEU A 315 -10.55 6.08 -5.51
C LEU A 315 -10.90 6.43 -4.06
N PHE A 316 -10.47 5.59 -3.12
CA PHE A 316 -10.78 5.69 -1.69
C PHE A 316 -9.59 6.09 -0.82
N TRP A 317 -8.55 6.64 -1.40
CA TRP A 317 -7.35 7.04 -0.70
C TRP A 317 -7.00 8.51 -0.96
N PHE A 318 -6.03 9.06 -0.23
CA PHE A 318 -5.67 10.47 -0.25
C PHE A 318 -6.81 11.39 0.19
N ASN A 319 -7.43 11.04 1.31
CA ASN A 319 -8.49 11.79 1.95
C ASN A 319 -8.43 11.63 3.48
N LYS A 320 -9.40 12.18 4.19
CA LYS A 320 -9.45 12.12 5.64
C LYS A 320 -9.64 10.71 6.21
N MET A 321 -10.13 9.75 5.43
CA MET A 321 -10.35 8.37 5.91
C MET A 321 -9.05 7.70 6.38
N ASP A 322 -7.94 7.96 5.70
CA ASP A 322 -6.62 7.44 6.08
C ASP A 322 -5.75 8.47 6.82
N GLY A 323 -6.29 9.66 7.10
CA GLY A 323 -5.51 10.78 7.64
C GLY A 323 -4.44 11.33 6.69
N ARG A 324 -4.36 10.82 5.47
CA ARG A 324 -3.29 11.14 4.51
C ARG A 324 -3.57 12.41 3.72
N GLY A 325 -4.82 12.64 3.34
CA GLY A 325 -5.24 13.81 2.58
C GLY A 325 -6.12 14.75 3.39
N PRO A 326 -6.14 16.04 3.09
CA PRO A 326 -6.94 17.04 3.79
C PRO A 326 -8.41 17.07 3.35
N VAL A 327 -8.75 16.39 2.24
CA VAL A 327 -10.06 16.48 1.58
C VAL A 327 -11.04 15.47 2.20
N ASP A 328 -12.32 15.85 2.29
CA ASP A 328 -13.38 14.94 2.72
C ASP A 328 -13.55 13.77 1.76
N VAL A 329 -13.92 12.60 2.30
CA VAL A 329 -13.99 11.35 1.53
C VAL A 329 -14.97 11.44 0.35
N SER A 330 -16.17 12.00 0.56
CA SER A 330 -17.14 12.18 -0.53
C SER A 330 -16.63 13.11 -1.63
N GLN A 331 -16.00 14.22 -1.25
CA GLN A 331 -15.43 15.18 -2.19
C GLN A 331 -14.25 14.56 -2.96
N SER A 332 -13.35 13.85 -2.29
CA SER A 332 -12.19 13.22 -2.93
C SER A 332 -12.60 12.17 -3.95
N ILE A 333 -13.60 11.33 -3.66
CA ILE A 333 -14.12 10.33 -4.61
C ILE A 333 -14.58 11.02 -5.91
N LYS A 334 -15.35 12.10 -5.81
CA LYS A 334 -15.86 12.84 -6.97
C LYS A 334 -14.73 13.50 -7.76
N GLU A 335 -13.75 14.09 -7.09
CA GLU A 335 -12.56 14.67 -7.72
C GLU A 335 -11.72 13.62 -8.43
N HIS A 336 -11.52 12.45 -7.83
CA HIS A 336 -10.78 11.36 -8.44
C HIS A 336 -11.48 10.82 -9.70
N ILE A 337 -12.79 10.64 -9.67
CA ILE A 337 -13.59 10.25 -10.86
C ILE A 337 -13.44 11.30 -11.97
N SER A 338 -13.55 12.59 -11.64
CA SER A 338 -13.37 13.69 -12.58
C SER A 338 -11.95 13.69 -13.17
N THR A 339 -10.94 13.42 -12.35
CA THR A 339 -9.54 13.29 -12.79
C THR A 339 -9.34 12.13 -13.78
N VAL A 340 -9.96 10.98 -13.53
CA VAL A 340 -9.96 9.85 -14.48
C VAL A 340 -10.56 10.26 -15.83
N LYS A 341 -11.72 10.94 -15.81
CA LYS A 341 -12.35 11.44 -17.02
C LYS A 341 -11.47 12.42 -17.78
N LYS A 342 -10.76 13.29 -17.07
CA LYS A 342 -9.82 14.25 -17.65
C LYS A 342 -8.64 13.53 -18.33
N LEU A 343 -8.02 12.55 -17.67
CA LEU A 343 -6.94 11.74 -18.24
C LEU A 343 -7.40 11.00 -19.52
N THR A 344 -8.63 10.49 -19.51
CA THR A 344 -9.25 9.88 -20.69
C THR A 344 -9.32 10.86 -21.86
N GLY A 345 -9.66 12.13 -21.62
CA GLY A 345 -9.66 13.19 -22.62
C GLY A 345 -8.29 13.45 -23.27
N TYR A 346 -7.21 13.12 -22.57
CA TYR A 346 -5.84 13.19 -23.09
C TYR A 346 -5.32 11.85 -23.63
N ASN A 347 -6.14 10.79 -23.66
CA ASN A 347 -5.74 9.43 -24.01
C ASN A 347 -4.57 8.89 -23.16
N ILE A 348 -4.50 9.27 -21.90
CA ILE A 348 -3.52 8.76 -20.95
C ILE A 348 -4.09 7.47 -20.32
N PRO A 349 -3.33 6.35 -20.33
CA PRO A 349 -3.73 5.15 -19.61
C PRO A 349 -3.87 5.42 -18.11
N VAL A 350 -4.87 4.82 -17.49
CA VAL A 350 -5.21 5.08 -16.08
C VAL A 350 -4.94 3.85 -15.22
N GLU A 351 -4.21 4.05 -14.13
CA GLU A 351 -4.07 3.13 -13.01
C GLU A 351 -4.98 3.61 -11.86
N MET A 352 -5.79 2.72 -11.31
CA MET A 352 -6.42 2.94 -10.02
C MET A 352 -5.90 1.88 -9.04
N ASN A 353 -5.14 2.31 -8.04
CA ASN A 353 -4.36 1.42 -7.19
C ASN A 353 -4.95 1.16 -5.80
N ASP A 354 -6.21 1.48 -5.61
CA ASP A 354 -6.94 1.31 -4.35
C ASP A 354 -6.92 -0.10 -3.77
N PRO A 355 -6.98 -1.20 -4.55
CA PRO A 355 -6.92 -2.55 -3.99
C PRO A 355 -5.70 -2.78 -3.09
N ASN A 356 -4.58 -2.10 -3.37
CA ASN A 356 -3.38 -2.15 -2.55
C ASN A 356 -3.59 -1.49 -1.18
N HIS A 357 -4.40 -0.43 -1.12
CA HIS A 357 -4.74 0.24 0.13
C HIS A 357 -5.71 -0.59 0.97
N TRP A 358 -6.66 -1.28 0.35
CA TRP A 358 -7.53 -2.23 1.06
C TRP A 358 -6.74 -3.38 1.68
N SER A 359 -5.76 -3.92 0.96
CA SER A 359 -4.82 -4.89 1.51
C SER A 359 -4.04 -4.34 2.71
N SER A 360 -3.64 -3.07 2.66
CA SER A 360 -2.96 -2.39 3.78
C SER A 360 -3.84 -2.23 5.02
N ARG A 361 -5.16 -2.11 4.83
CA ARG A 361 -6.16 -2.00 5.90
C ARG A 361 -6.59 -3.36 6.46
N TRP A 362 -5.99 -4.44 6.01
CA TRP A 362 -6.39 -5.81 6.36
C TRP A 362 -7.82 -6.18 5.94
N ALA A 363 -8.27 -5.68 4.82
CA ALA A 363 -9.52 -6.12 4.23
C ALA A 363 -9.47 -7.61 3.88
N SER A 364 -10.63 -8.27 3.85
CA SER A 364 -10.72 -9.61 3.28
C SER A 364 -10.32 -9.60 1.81
N ASP A 365 -9.77 -10.70 1.30
CA ASP A 365 -9.43 -10.81 -0.12
C ASP A 365 -10.67 -10.57 -1.01
N ALA A 366 -11.88 -10.89 -0.52
CA ALA A 366 -13.12 -10.62 -1.24
C ALA A 366 -13.39 -9.12 -1.43
N VAL A 367 -13.13 -8.31 -0.40
CA VAL A 367 -13.22 -6.83 -0.48
C VAL A 367 -12.18 -6.29 -1.45
N VAL A 368 -10.95 -6.81 -1.41
CA VAL A 368 -9.89 -6.41 -2.36
C VAL A 368 -10.29 -6.73 -3.79
N VAL A 369 -10.83 -7.92 -4.07
CA VAL A 369 -11.30 -8.31 -5.41
C VAL A 369 -12.51 -7.46 -5.83
N ALA A 370 -13.45 -7.16 -4.91
CA ALA A 370 -14.58 -6.27 -5.21
C ALA A 370 -14.10 -4.86 -5.59
N ASP A 371 -13.06 -4.36 -4.93
CA ASP A 371 -12.50 -3.04 -5.25
C ASP A 371 -11.92 -2.99 -6.68
N TYR A 372 -11.29 -4.06 -7.18
CA TYR A 372 -10.94 -4.14 -8.61
C TYR A 372 -12.17 -3.98 -9.51
N GLY A 373 -13.32 -4.49 -9.09
CA GLY A 373 -14.59 -4.28 -9.79
C GLY A 373 -15.07 -2.83 -9.72
N LEU A 374 -14.92 -2.14 -8.60
CA LEU A 374 -15.29 -0.74 -8.44
C LEU A 374 -14.41 0.18 -9.28
N ILE A 375 -13.08 0.05 -9.19
CA ILE A 375 -12.16 0.87 -9.99
C ILE A 375 -12.36 0.62 -11.50
N ALA A 376 -12.57 -0.64 -11.90
CA ALA A 376 -12.89 -0.94 -13.31
C ALA A 376 -14.20 -0.28 -13.74
N SER A 377 -15.22 -0.28 -12.89
CA SER A 377 -16.51 0.36 -13.18
C SER A 377 -16.36 1.87 -13.40
N VAL A 378 -15.56 2.54 -12.56
CA VAL A 378 -15.23 3.96 -12.72
C VAL A 378 -14.50 4.19 -14.06
N MET A 379 -13.47 3.40 -14.36
CA MET A 379 -12.71 3.54 -15.59
C MET A 379 -13.57 3.29 -16.85
N ILE A 380 -14.47 2.28 -16.81
CA ILE A 380 -15.43 2.01 -17.90
C ILE A 380 -16.35 3.21 -18.10
N ALA A 381 -16.95 3.73 -17.03
CA ALA A 381 -17.88 4.86 -17.11
C ALA A 381 -17.21 6.15 -17.60
N CYS A 382 -15.93 6.34 -17.28
CA CYS A 382 -15.13 7.47 -17.75
C CYS A 382 -14.62 7.29 -19.20
N GLY A 383 -14.81 6.12 -19.82
CA GLY A 383 -14.39 5.85 -21.20
C GLY A 383 -12.90 5.57 -21.36
N VAL A 384 -12.23 5.07 -20.32
CA VAL A 384 -10.81 4.70 -20.37
C VAL A 384 -10.61 3.56 -21.38
N SER A 385 -9.70 3.75 -22.35
CA SER A 385 -9.35 2.74 -23.35
C SER A 385 -8.27 1.77 -22.88
N ASP A 386 -7.42 2.21 -21.96
CA ASP A 386 -6.25 1.48 -21.48
C ASP A 386 -6.20 1.51 -19.95
N MET A 387 -6.70 0.43 -19.33
CA MET A 387 -6.70 0.26 -17.88
C MET A 387 -5.41 -0.39 -17.43
N VAL A 388 -4.75 0.16 -16.43
CA VAL A 388 -3.61 -0.47 -15.75
C VAL A 388 -4.08 -0.99 -14.39
N LEU A 389 -4.01 -2.30 -14.20
CA LEU A 389 -4.34 -2.95 -12.94
C LEU A 389 -3.06 -3.27 -12.19
N GLN A 390 -2.79 -2.52 -11.14
CA GLN A 390 -1.65 -2.79 -10.27
C GLN A 390 -1.99 -3.88 -9.26
N MET A 391 -1.16 -4.93 -9.20
CA MET A 391 -1.32 -6.11 -8.36
C MET A 391 -0.14 -6.19 -7.38
N GLN A 392 -0.41 -5.95 -6.11
CA GLN A 392 0.61 -5.93 -5.07
C GLN A 392 0.67 -7.27 -4.34
N PHE A 393 1.66 -8.08 -4.69
CA PHE A 393 1.97 -9.36 -4.06
C PHE A 393 2.57 -9.19 -2.67
N ASN A 394 2.44 -10.22 -1.83
CA ASN A 394 2.99 -10.25 -0.49
C ASN A 394 2.48 -9.08 0.38
N LYS A 395 1.20 -8.74 0.22
CA LYS A 395 0.53 -7.68 0.94
C LYS A 395 -0.85 -8.11 1.44
N PRO A 396 -1.08 -8.18 2.76
CA PRO A 396 -0.06 -8.09 3.83
C PRO A 396 1.05 -9.12 3.67
N LYS A 397 2.19 -8.90 4.33
CA LYS A 397 3.40 -9.76 4.20
C LYS A 397 3.19 -11.24 4.55
N GLU A 398 2.13 -11.53 5.27
CA GLU A 398 1.74 -12.85 5.73
C GLU A 398 0.93 -13.63 4.70
N THR A 399 0.55 -13.02 3.55
CA THR A 399 -0.18 -13.73 2.50
C THR A 399 0.67 -14.82 1.84
N GLY A 400 0.01 -15.90 1.46
CA GLY A 400 0.64 -17.04 0.77
C GLY A 400 0.62 -16.90 -0.75
N ASP A 401 1.52 -17.59 -1.42
CA ASP A 401 1.61 -17.56 -2.89
C ASP A 401 0.28 -17.94 -3.56
N TYR A 402 -0.39 -18.97 -3.06
CA TYR A 402 -1.66 -19.45 -3.63
C TYR A 402 -2.78 -18.44 -3.43
N GLY A 403 -2.80 -17.78 -2.25
CA GLY A 403 -3.76 -16.72 -1.95
C GLY A 403 -3.62 -15.53 -2.91
N ASP A 404 -2.39 -15.05 -3.10
CA ASP A 404 -2.12 -13.91 -3.99
C ASP A 404 -2.45 -14.25 -5.45
N ILE A 405 -2.02 -15.42 -5.95
CA ILE A 405 -2.33 -15.84 -7.33
C ILE A 405 -3.85 -15.93 -7.53
N ALA A 406 -4.58 -16.61 -6.62
CA ALA A 406 -6.01 -16.77 -6.73
C ALA A 406 -6.76 -15.43 -6.68
N LYS A 407 -6.35 -14.52 -5.80
CA LYS A 407 -6.89 -13.17 -5.66
C LYS A 407 -6.78 -12.39 -6.96
N PHE A 408 -5.59 -12.35 -7.56
CA PHE A 408 -5.40 -11.58 -8.79
C PHE A 408 -6.01 -12.23 -10.03
N LEU A 409 -6.07 -13.56 -10.11
CA LEU A 409 -6.81 -14.24 -11.16
C LEU A 409 -8.33 -13.97 -11.05
N ALA A 410 -8.88 -13.94 -9.83
CA ALA A 410 -10.28 -13.56 -9.60
C ALA A 410 -10.52 -12.10 -10.01
N SER A 411 -9.63 -11.18 -9.66
CA SER A 411 -9.72 -9.77 -10.03
C SER A 411 -9.71 -9.57 -11.55
N LEU A 412 -8.81 -10.23 -12.25
CA LEU A 412 -8.74 -10.17 -13.73
C LEU A 412 -10.01 -10.71 -14.39
N GLU A 413 -10.54 -11.83 -13.87
CA GLU A 413 -11.78 -12.40 -14.40
C GLU A 413 -12.97 -11.49 -14.12
N LEU A 414 -13.05 -10.90 -12.92
CA LEU A 414 -14.10 -9.96 -12.55
C LEU A 414 -14.10 -8.73 -13.46
N VAL A 415 -12.94 -8.10 -13.65
CA VAL A 415 -12.79 -6.92 -14.52
C VAL A 415 -13.21 -7.25 -15.95
N LYS A 416 -12.77 -8.39 -16.50
CA LYS A 416 -13.18 -8.84 -17.84
C LYS A 416 -14.69 -9.03 -17.97
N LYS A 417 -15.37 -9.52 -16.92
CA LYS A 417 -16.84 -9.70 -16.93
C LYS A 417 -17.59 -8.36 -16.86
N LEU A 418 -17.01 -7.33 -16.25
CA LEU A 418 -17.61 -6.00 -16.16
C LEU A 418 -17.50 -5.21 -17.46
N ILE A 419 -16.49 -5.45 -18.28
CA ILE A 419 -16.30 -4.75 -19.55
C ILE A 419 -17.43 -5.16 -20.53
N PRO A 420 -18.25 -4.19 -21.00
CA PRO A 420 -19.28 -4.48 -22.00
C PRO A 420 -18.67 -5.00 -23.30
N ALA A 421 -19.29 -5.99 -23.93
CA ALA A 421 -18.82 -6.54 -25.21
C ALA A 421 -18.77 -5.52 -26.37
N SER A 422 -19.50 -4.40 -26.22
CA SER A 422 -19.49 -3.29 -27.19
C SER A 422 -18.31 -2.33 -27.01
N MET A 423 -17.50 -2.48 -25.96
CA MET A 423 -16.36 -1.61 -25.66
C MET A 423 -15.04 -2.32 -25.92
N SER A 424 -14.11 -1.62 -26.58
CA SER A 424 -12.74 -2.10 -26.77
C SER A 424 -11.84 -1.47 -25.71
N ILE A 425 -11.56 -2.22 -24.65
CA ILE A 425 -10.73 -1.77 -23.53
C ILE A 425 -9.56 -2.74 -23.35
N ASN A 426 -8.35 -2.19 -23.36
CA ASN A 426 -7.15 -2.96 -23.05
C ASN A 426 -6.97 -3.01 -21.53
N VAL A 427 -6.61 -4.17 -21.02
CA VAL A 427 -6.27 -4.38 -19.61
C VAL A 427 -4.79 -4.72 -19.50
N TRP A 428 -4.02 -3.83 -18.91
CA TRP A 428 -2.58 -3.97 -18.68
C TRP A 428 -2.33 -4.39 -17.23
N ILE A 429 -1.53 -5.41 -17.02
CA ILE A 429 -1.19 -5.91 -15.69
C ILE A 429 0.14 -5.30 -15.28
N GLU A 430 0.16 -4.59 -14.17
CA GLU A 430 1.36 -4.18 -13.47
C GLU A 430 1.45 -4.96 -12.15
N ALA A 431 2.59 -5.59 -11.87
CA ALA A 431 2.79 -6.32 -10.63
C ALA A 431 3.91 -5.70 -9.79
N ARG A 432 3.76 -5.74 -8.45
CA ARG A 432 4.77 -5.25 -7.51
C ARG A 432 4.78 -6.07 -6.22
N THR A 433 5.87 -5.93 -5.45
CA THR A 433 5.99 -6.47 -4.09
C THR A 433 5.52 -5.44 -3.05
N GLY A 434 4.91 -5.89 -1.95
CA GLY A 434 4.68 -5.05 -0.77
C GLY A 434 6.00 -4.72 -0.06
N ILE A 435 6.22 -3.47 0.34
CA ILE A 435 7.48 -3.03 0.99
C ILE A 435 7.72 -3.80 2.30
N GLU A 436 6.68 -4.05 3.08
CA GLU A 436 6.76 -4.77 4.36
C GLU A 436 7.14 -6.25 4.23
N HIS A 437 7.19 -6.77 3.00
CA HIS A 437 7.66 -8.13 2.74
C HIS A 437 9.17 -8.26 2.96
N PHE A 438 9.93 -7.20 2.70
CA PHE A 438 11.37 -7.23 2.81
C PHE A 438 11.84 -7.26 4.26
N LYS A 439 12.80 -8.14 4.55
CA LYS A 439 13.46 -8.22 5.84
C LYS A 439 14.57 -7.16 5.95
N PRO A 440 14.94 -6.78 7.19
CA PRO A 440 16.05 -5.84 7.41
C PRO A 440 17.41 -6.35 6.91
N ASP A 441 17.61 -7.66 6.86
CA ASP A 441 18.82 -8.25 6.27
C ASP A 441 18.77 -8.10 4.74
N LEU A 442 19.69 -7.32 4.19
CA LEU A 442 19.73 -6.99 2.76
C LEU A 442 20.00 -8.21 1.85
N GLU A 443 20.73 -9.22 2.33
CA GLU A 443 20.95 -10.45 1.58
C GLU A 443 19.64 -11.24 1.45
N VAL A 444 18.90 -11.34 2.56
CA VAL A 444 17.58 -11.96 2.57
C VAL A 444 16.60 -11.14 1.71
N ALA A 445 16.62 -9.81 1.81
CA ALA A 445 15.76 -8.94 1.04
C ALA A 445 16.00 -9.04 -0.48
N ARG A 446 17.25 -9.20 -0.93
CA ARG A 446 17.56 -9.47 -2.35
C ARG A 446 16.96 -10.78 -2.84
N LYS A 447 17.05 -11.86 -2.05
CA LYS A 447 16.40 -13.14 -2.34
C LYS A 447 14.87 -12.99 -2.38
N GLN A 448 14.30 -12.23 -1.46
CA GLN A 448 12.85 -11.95 -1.45
C GLN A 448 12.42 -11.16 -2.70
N LEU A 449 13.21 -10.20 -3.17
CA LEU A 449 12.92 -9.48 -4.41
C LEU A 449 12.93 -10.42 -5.63
N ALA A 450 13.96 -11.27 -5.76
CA ALA A 450 14.05 -12.27 -6.82
C ALA A 450 12.86 -13.23 -6.80
N ARG A 451 12.54 -13.77 -5.63
CA ARG A 451 11.42 -14.72 -5.42
C ARG A 451 10.06 -14.10 -5.73
N SER A 452 9.82 -12.90 -5.22
CA SER A 452 8.56 -12.19 -5.47
C SER A 452 8.39 -11.85 -6.95
N THR A 453 9.47 -11.49 -7.64
CA THR A 453 9.45 -11.28 -9.10
C THR A 453 9.06 -12.57 -9.84
N LEU A 454 9.66 -13.71 -9.49
CA LEU A 454 9.29 -15.00 -10.07
C LEU A 454 7.81 -15.34 -9.84
N LEU A 455 7.27 -15.07 -8.66
CA LEU A 455 5.86 -15.25 -8.32
C LEU A 455 4.96 -14.35 -9.18
N GLN A 456 5.31 -13.07 -9.31
CA GLN A 456 4.59 -12.09 -10.12
C GLN A 456 4.53 -12.50 -11.60
N MET A 457 5.62 -13.05 -12.11
CA MET A 457 5.71 -13.51 -13.50
C MET A 457 4.71 -14.62 -13.86
N LEU A 458 4.15 -15.34 -12.88
CA LEU A 458 3.08 -16.32 -13.12
C LEU A 458 1.82 -15.68 -13.75
N LEU A 459 1.58 -14.39 -13.51
CA LEU A 459 0.47 -13.65 -14.13
C LEU A 459 0.82 -13.06 -15.50
N ASN A 460 2.03 -13.28 -16.02
CA ASN A 460 2.54 -12.68 -17.25
C ASN A 460 2.32 -11.15 -17.29
N PRO A 461 2.81 -10.38 -16.33
CA PRO A 461 2.60 -8.93 -16.27
C PRO A 461 3.21 -8.21 -17.46
N HIS A 462 2.59 -7.10 -17.84
CA HIS A 462 3.09 -6.19 -18.88
C HIS A 462 4.12 -5.20 -18.32
N ALA A 463 4.01 -4.92 -17.01
CA ALA A 463 4.92 -4.05 -16.27
C ALA A 463 5.26 -4.66 -14.91
N LEU A 464 6.50 -4.47 -14.47
CA LEU A 464 6.94 -4.75 -13.10
C LEU A 464 7.27 -3.43 -12.42
N HIS A 465 6.56 -3.12 -11.35
CA HIS A 465 6.86 -1.99 -10.50
C HIS A 465 7.90 -2.43 -9.47
N LEU A 466 9.14 -2.09 -9.74
CA LEU A 466 10.27 -2.34 -8.88
C LEU A 466 10.10 -1.60 -7.56
N VAL A 467 10.05 -2.35 -6.47
CA VAL A 467 10.25 -1.89 -5.10
C VAL A 467 11.63 -2.39 -4.70
N SER A 468 12.55 -1.47 -4.38
CA SER A 468 13.93 -1.86 -4.09
C SER A 468 14.00 -2.69 -2.79
N TYR A 469 14.88 -3.67 -2.77
CA TYR A 469 15.08 -4.56 -1.61
C TYR A 469 15.39 -3.81 -0.30
N CYS A 470 15.89 -2.57 -0.38
CA CYS A 470 16.26 -1.77 0.79
C CYS A 470 15.12 -0.92 1.36
N GLU A 471 13.99 -0.75 0.64
CA GLU A 471 12.94 0.23 0.99
C GLU A 471 12.23 -0.03 2.32
N ALA A 472 12.34 -1.24 2.87
CA ALA A 472 11.86 -1.50 4.24
C ALA A 472 12.75 -0.85 5.32
N LEU A 473 13.98 -0.43 4.98
CA LEU A 473 14.95 0.15 5.90
C LEU A 473 15.23 1.62 5.64
N TYR A 474 15.42 1.99 4.36
CA TYR A 474 15.75 3.36 3.95
C TYR A 474 15.27 3.63 2.51
N ALA A 475 15.17 4.92 2.17
CA ALA A 475 14.83 5.34 0.82
C ALA A 475 15.92 4.92 -0.18
N ALA A 476 15.51 4.19 -1.23
CA ALA A 476 16.43 3.62 -2.20
C ALA A 476 17.28 4.70 -2.91
N LYS A 477 18.58 4.48 -2.97
CA LYS A 477 19.51 5.30 -3.74
C LYS A 477 19.58 4.81 -5.19
N PRO A 478 20.11 5.59 -6.13
CA PRO A 478 20.25 5.17 -7.53
C PRO A 478 20.93 3.82 -7.69
N GLU A 479 21.96 3.54 -6.90
CA GLU A 479 22.74 2.31 -6.92
C GLU A 479 21.90 1.09 -6.48
N ASP A 480 21.03 1.27 -5.46
CA ASP A 480 20.09 0.25 -5.00
C ASP A 480 19.06 -0.09 -6.09
N ILE A 481 18.56 0.93 -6.80
CA ILE A 481 17.62 0.76 -7.92
C ILE A 481 18.29 0.00 -9.07
N ILE A 482 19.51 0.36 -9.44
CA ILE A 482 20.28 -0.30 -10.51
C ILE A 482 20.49 -1.78 -10.15
N GLN A 483 20.90 -2.08 -8.92
CA GLN A 483 21.06 -3.45 -8.44
C GLN A 483 19.72 -4.21 -8.41
N SER A 484 18.67 -3.59 -7.89
CA SER A 484 17.32 -4.19 -7.85
C SER A 484 16.79 -4.50 -9.25
N SER A 485 17.02 -3.59 -10.22
CA SER A 485 16.68 -3.83 -11.63
C SER A 485 17.43 -5.05 -12.19
N SER A 486 18.71 -5.20 -11.88
CA SER A 486 19.50 -6.37 -12.29
C SER A 486 18.90 -7.67 -11.75
N ILE A 487 18.51 -7.71 -10.46
CA ILE A 487 17.86 -8.87 -9.82
C ILE A 487 16.55 -9.20 -10.53
N ILE A 488 15.68 -8.22 -10.75
CA ILE A 488 14.39 -8.41 -11.43
C ILE A 488 14.59 -8.97 -12.84
N ARG A 489 15.51 -8.39 -13.61
CA ARG A 489 15.78 -8.81 -15.00
C ARG A 489 16.32 -10.23 -15.09
N LYS A 490 17.19 -10.63 -14.16
CA LYS A 490 17.64 -12.02 -14.03
C LYS A 490 16.49 -12.95 -13.67
N ALA A 491 15.64 -12.56 -12.71
CA ALA A 491 14.47 -13.34 -12.32
C ALA A 491 13.51 -13.55 -13.51
N VAL A 492 13.28 -12.52 -14.33
CA VAL A 492 12.48 -12.63 -15.57
C VAL A 492 13.10 -13.63 -16.55
N LYS A 493 14.42 -13.59 -16.75
CA LYS A 493 15.13 -14.54 -17.63
C LYS A 493 15.04 -15.98 -17.09
N VAL A 494 15.20 -16.15 -15.79
CA VAL A 494 15.06 -17.46 -15.12
C VAL A 494 13.64 -17.98 -15.24
N TYR A 495 12.62 -17.11 -15.03
CA TYR A 495 11.22 -17.48 -15.25
C TYR A 495 10.96 -17.99 -16.66
N HIS A 496 11.43 -17.27 -17.70
CA HIS A 496 11.20 -17.68 -19.09
C HIS A 496 11.82 -19.05 -19.40
N LYS A 497 12.96 -19.38 -18.81
CA LYS A 497 13.59 -20.70 -18.96
C LYS A 497 12.80 -21.84 -18.27
N ASN A 498 12.03 -21.53 -17.23
CA ASN A 498 11.28 -22.50 -16.42
C ASN A 498 9.76 -22.32 -16.57
N LYS A 499 9.31 -21.57 -17.58
CA LYS A 499 7.91 -21.12 -17.71
C LYS A 499 6.91 -22.27 -17.73
N GLU A 500 7.18 -23.33 -18.48
CA GLU A 500 6.26 -24.48 -18.62
C GLU A 500 6.02 -25.16 -17.26
N ASP A 501 7.06 -25.31 -16.46
CA ASP A 501 6.95 -25.95 -15.14
C ASP A 501 6.26 -25.02 -14.13
N LEU A 502 6.57 -23.72 -14.15
CA LEU A 502 6.00 -22.76 -13.22
C LEU A 502 4.52 -22.46 -13.52
N GLN A 503 4.12 -22.42 -14.79
CA GLN A 503 2.72 -22.16 -15.17
C GLN A 503 1.74 -23.24 -14.72
N LYS A 504 2.22 -24.42 -14.31
CA LYS A 504 1.35 -25.47 -13.73
C LYS A 504 0.68 -25.00 -12.44
N TYR A 505 1.34 -24.15 -11.65
CA TYR A 505 0.84 -23.68 -10.37
C TYR A 505 -0.46 -22.90 -10.47
N ILE A 506 -0.66 -22.08 -11.52
CA ILE A 506 -1.92 -21.31 -11.67
C ILE A 506 -3.16 -22.20 -11.88
N ASN A 507 -2.94 -23.48 -12.17
CA ASN A 507 -4.00 -24.43 -12.50
C ASN A 507 -4.29 -25.46 -11.39
N ILE A 508 -3.60 -25.40 -10.26
CA ILE A 508 -3.84 -26.34 -9.15
C ILE A 508 -5.23 -26.14 -8.54
N PRO A 509 -5.84 -27.19 -7.98
CA PRO A 509 -7.20 -27.14 -7.43
C PRO A 509 -7.39 -26.03 -6.40
N GLU A 510 -6.47 -25.88 -5.48
CA GLU A 510 -6.53 -24.91 -4.38
C GLU A 510 -6.64 -23.45 -4.90
N ILE A 511 -5.90 -23.12 -5.95
CA ILE A 511 -5.97 -21.79 -6.58
C ILE A 511 -7.29 -21.60 -7.31
N LYS A 512 -7.78 -22.63 -8.02
CA LYS A 512 -9.05 -22.56 -8.73
C LYS A 512 -10.23 -22.39 -7.79
N GLU A 513 -10.30 -23.21 -6.73
CA GLU A 513 -11.36 -23.14 -5.73
C GLU A 513 -11.36 -21.79 -5.02
N ARG A 514 -10.18 -21.28 -4.63
CA ARG A 514 -10.05 -19.94 -4.02
C ARG A 514 -10.48 -18.83 -4.97
N LYS A 515 -10.06 -18.89 -6.23
CA LYS A 515 -10.47 -17.93 -7.26
C LYS A 515 -11.99 -17.88 -7.42
N GLU A 516 -12.64 -19.03 -7.51
CA GLU A 516 -14.10 -19.12 -7.65
C GLU A 516 -14.82 -18.58 -6.42
N TYR A 517 -14.34 -18.91 -5.22
CA TYR A 517 -14.85 -18.36 -3.97
C TYR A 517 -14.78 -16.83 -3.98
N LEU A 518 -13.61 -16.26 -4.26
CA LEU A 518 -13.41 -14.82 -4.26
C LEU A 518 -14.26 -14.11 -5.32
N LEU A 519 -14.38 -14.69 -6.50
CA LEU A 519 -15.23 -14.15 -7.56
C LEU A 519 -16.70 -14.10 -7.14
N LYS A 520 -17.19 -15.16 -6.49
CA LYS A 520 -18.56 -15.21 -5.96
C LYS A 520 -18.80 -14.15 -4.89
N GLU A 521 -17.92 -14.06 -3.90
CA GLU A 521 -18.03 -13.11 -2.78
C GLU A 521 -17.93 -11.65 -3.26
N ALA A 522 -16.98 -11.34 -4.15
CA ALA A 522 -16.83 -10.02 -4.73
C ALA A 522 -18.06 -9.62 -5.58
N MET A 523 -18.58 -10.55 -6.37
CA MET A 523 -19.81 -10.33 -7.14
C MET A 523 -21.02 -10.07 -6.25
N PHE A 524 -21.11 -10.74 -5.11
CA PHE A 524 -22.15 -10.45 -4.11
C PHE A 524 -22.01 -9.00 -3.61
N LEU A 525 -20.80 -8.60 -3.18
CA LEU A 525 -20.54 -7.23 -2.72
C LEU A 525 -20.91 -6.18 -3.77
N LEU A 526 -20.47 -6.35 -5.01
CA LEU A 526 -20.78 -5.40 -6.08
C LEU A 526 -22.27 -5.25 -6.32
N ARG A 527 -23.04 -6.35 -6.25
CA ARG A 527 -24.50 -6.29 -6.38
C ARG A 527 -25.15 -5.55 -5.22
N GLU A 528 -24.70 -5.79 -4.00
CA GLU A 528 -25.22 -5.08 -2.82
C GLU A 528 -24.88 -3.58 -2.87
N ILE A 529 -23.66 -3.23 -3.31
CA ILE A 529 -23.25 -1.83 -3.51
C ILE A 529 -24.09 -1.19 -4.63
N ALA A 530 -24.30 -1.87 -5.76
CA ALA A 530 -25.13 -1.34 -6.85
C ALA A 530 -26.57 -1.01 -6.40
N LYS A 531 -27.15 -1.80 -5.49
CA LYS A 531 -28.48 -1.53 -4.91
C LYS A 531 -28.56 -0.24 -4.10
N LEU A 532 -27.45 0.33 -3.69
CA LEU A 532 -27.40 1.63 -3.01
C LEU A 532 -27.70 2.79 -3.97
N ASN A 533 -27.51 2.58 -5.27
CA ASN A 533 -27.83 3.58 -6.28
C ASN A 533 -29.35 3.65 -6.48
N PRO A 534 -29.97 4.84 -6.39
CA PRO A 534 -31.43 5.00 -6.58
C PRO A 534 -31.94 4.53 -7.96
N GLU A 535 -31.10 4.54 -8.97
CA GLU A 535 -31.45 4.17 -10.35
C GLU A 535 -31.24 2.66 -10.65
N TYR A 536 -30.90 1.86 -9.64
CA TYR A 536 -30.58 0.44 -9.86
C TYR A 536 -31.77 -0.37 -10.37
N ASP A 537 -31.62 -0.93 -11.58
CA ASP A 537 -32.68 -1.66 -12.32
C ASP A 537 -32.48 -3.18 -12.42
N LYS A 538 -31.60 -3.76 -11.61
CA LYS A 538 -31.22 -5.18 -11.65
C LYS A 538 -30.59 -5.63 -12.98
N GLY A 539 -29.93 -4.73 -13.70
CA GLY A 539 -29.24 -5.01 -14.95
C GLY A 539 -28.19 -6.13 -14.89
N SER A 540 -27.64 -6.48 -16.04
CA SER A 540 -26.58 -7.49 -16.18
C SER A 540 -25.27 -7.02 -15.53
N ILE A 541 -24.33 -7.95 -15.30
CA ILE A 541 -23.00 -7.62 -14.78
C ILE A 541 -22.30 -6.55 -15.65
N SER A 542 -22.41 -6.65 -16.96
CA SER A 542 -21.79 -5.71 -17.90
C SER A 542 -22.46 -4.32 -17.94
N THR A 543 -23.58 -4.12 -17.25
CA THR A 543 -24.23 -2.81 -17.09
C THR A 543 -24.06 -2.24 -15.69
N MET A 544 -23.59 -3.03 -14.72
CA MET A 544 -23.43 -2.62 -13.32
C MET A 544 -22.48 -1.44 -13.14
N TYR A 545 -21.50 -1.26 -14.03
CA TYR A 545 -20.56 -0.14 -13.96
C TYR A 545 -21.27 1.22 -13.88
N ARG A 546 -22.49 1.36 -14.43
CA ARG A 546 -23.29 2.59 -14.39
C ARG A 546 -23.64 3.02 -12.97
N TYR A 547 -23.90 2.05 -12.09
CA TYR A 547 -24.24 2.28 -10.69
C TYR A 547 -23.00 2.32 -9.78
N LEU A 548 -22.02 1.47 -10.09
CA LEU A 548 -20.79 1.32 -9.31
C LEU A 548 -19.75 2.43 -9.57
N SER A 549 -19.98 3.31 -10.52
CA SER A 549 -19.13 4.47 -10.83
C SER A 549 -19.69 5.78 -10.29
N ASP A 550 -20.86 5.76 -9.65
CA ASP A 550 -21.46 6.95 -9.04
C ASP A 550 -20.81 7.27 -7.71
N GLY A 551 -20.33 8.52 -7.55
CA GLY A 551 -19.57 8.94 -6.37
C GLY A 551 -20.37 8.86 -5.06
N ASP A 552 -21.67 9.11 -5.10
CA ASP A 552 -22.52 9.03 -3.90
C ASP A 552 -22.79 7.56 -3.52
N THR A 553 -22.99 6.68 -4.50
CA THR A 553 -23.09 5.23 -4.28
C THR A 553 -21.80 4.66 -3.67
N LEU A 554 -20.64 5.09 -4.17
CA LEU A 554 -19.33 4.69 -3.64
C LEU A 554 -19.13 5.18 -2.20
N TYR A 555 -19.47 6.42 -1.91
CA TYR A 555 -19.43 6.96 -0.55
C TYR A 555 -20.36 6.21 0.41
N GLU A 556 -21.60 5.95 0.01
CA GLU A 556 -22.56 5.16 0.80
C GLU A 556 -22.07 3.73 1.05
N SER A 557 -21.32 3.13 0.12
CA SER A 557 -20.73 1.80 0.32
C SER A 557 -19.73 1.75 1.49
N LEU A 558 -18.93 2.81 1.65
CA LEU A 558 -18.05 2.98 2.80
C LEU A 558 -18.85 3.24 4.08
N LYS A 559 -19.78 4.20 4.03
CA LYS A 559 -20.58 4.62 5.18
C LYS A 559 -21.43 3.50 5.77
N ARG A 560 -21.92 2.58 4.94
CA ARG A 560 -22.68 1.40 5.37
C ARG A 560 -21.84 0.16 5.64
N GLY A 561 -20.51 0.25 5.47
CA GLY A 561 -19.58 -0.83 5.73
C GLY A 561 -19.58 -1.97 4.70
N TYR A 562 -20.21 -1.79 3.52
CA TYR A 562 -20.07 -2.76 2.43
C TYR A 562 -18.60 -2.86 2.02
N MET A 563 -17.95 -1.71 1.82
CA MET A 563 -16.50 -1.60 1.74
C MET A 563 -15.99 -1.21 3.13
N SER A 564 -15.40 -2.17 3.84
CA SER A 564 -14.89 -1.98 5.20
C SER A 564 -13.69 -2.89 5.48
N ALA A 565 -12.86 -2.47 6.41
CA ALA A 565 -11.68 -3.22 6.85
C ALA A 565 -11.30 -2.85 8.30
N PRO A 566 -10.68 -3.77 9.07
CA PRO A 566 -10.28 -3.50 10.45
C PRO A 566 -9.30 -2.32 10.62
N GLY A 567 -8.53 -1.99 9.57
CA GLY A 567 -7.54 -0.91 9.59
C GLY A 567 -8.10 0.48 9.28
N ILE A 568 -9.41 0.70 9.32
CA ILE A 568 -10.02 2.03 9.20
C ILE A 568 -10.29 2.57 10.60
N PHE A 569 -9.69 3.72 10.94
CA PHE A 569 -9.73 4.30 12.28
C PHE A 569 -10.49 5.63 12.37
N THR A 570 -10.98 6.18 11.24
CA THR A 570 -11.63 7.50 11.18
C THR A 570 -13.15 7.40 11.15
N GLU A 571 -13.81 8.37 11.83
CA GLU A 571 -15.25 8.51 11.75
C GLU A 571 -15.68 9.09 10.37
N PRO A 572 -16.84 8.74 9.85
CA PRO A 572 -17.86 7.84 10.42
C PRO A 572 -17.67 6.36 10.09
N PHE A 573 -16.57 5.99 9.46
CA PHE A 573 -16.31 4.63 8.94
C PHE A 573 -15.80 3.66 10.02
N ARG A 574 -15.22 4.21 11.10
CA ARG A 574 -14.65 3.46 12.22
C ARG A 574 -15.64 2.50 12.87
N GLU A 575 -16.88 2.90 13.06
CA GLU A 575 -17.89 2.03 13.66
C GLU A 575 -18.07 0.71 12.89
N ASN A 576 -18.09 0.77 11.56
CA ASN A 576 -18.17 -0.42 10.71
C ASN A 576 -16.87 -1.23 10.71
N ALA A 577 -15.73 -0.54 10.78
CA ALA A 577 -14.42 -1.18 10.88
C ALA A 577 -14.27 -2.00 12.17
N LEU A 578 -14.76 -1.50 13.29
CA LEU A 578 -14.77 -2.22 14.58
C LEU A 578 -15.59 -3.51 14.55
N LEU A 579 -16.61 -3.59 13.69
CA LEU A 579 -17.43 -4.78 13.48
C LEU A 579 -16.91 -5.68 12.35
N THR A 580 -15.94 -5.21 11.59
CA THR A 580 -15.33 -5.98 10.51
C THR A 580 -14.11 -6.72 11.07
N HIS A 581 -14.23 -8.02 11.18
CA HIS A 581 -13.15 -8.88 11.65
C HIS A 581 -12.63 -9.70 10.48
N THR A 582 -11.32 -9.70 10.31
CA THR A 582 -10.63 -10.50 9.29
C THR A 582 -9.45 -11.22 9.91
N ASP A 583 -9.11 -12.38 9.38
CA ASP A 583 -7.89 -13.09 9.76
C ASP A 583 -7.33 -13.90 8.59
N ILE A 584 -6.07 -14.29 8.75
CA ILE A 584 -5.40 -15.21 7.83
C ILE A 584 -5.87 -16.61 8.14
N ILE A 585 -6.44 -17.24 7.13
CA ILE A 585 -6.83 -18.64 7.16
C ILE A 585 -5.75 -19.53 6.55
N THR A 586 -5.93 -20.84 6.63
CA THR A 586 -5.04 -21.83 6.00
C THR A 586 -4.74 -21.45 4.55
N GLY A 587 -3.46 -21.49 4.17
CA GLY A 587 -3.02 -21.12 2.83
C GLY A 587 -2.56 -19.66 2.70
N GLY A 588 -2.55 -18.87 3.78
CA GLY A 588 -2.13 -17.47 3.76
C GLY A 588 -3.11 -16.58 2.98
N MET A 589 -4.41 -16.84 3.14
CA MET A 589 -5.53 -16.13 2.53
C MET A 589 -6.26 -15.34 3.60
N ILE A 590 -6.82 -14.17 3.28
CA ILE A 590 -7.53 -13.34 4.25
C ILE A 590 -9.03 -13.44 4.03
N ASN A 591 -9.75 -13.89 5.07
CA ASN A 591 -11.21 -13.94 5.07
C ASN A 591 -11.81 -13.06 6.16
N SER A 592 -13.05 -12.67 5.96
CA SER A 592 -13.92 -12.22 7.05
C SER A 592 -14.16 -13.38 8.00
N ILE A 593 -14.13 -13.11 9.31
CA ILE A 593 -14.33 -14.12 10.37
C ILE A 593 -15.43 -13.71 11.34
N ASP A 594 -16.05 -14.68 11.95
CA ASP A 594 -16.93 -14.48 13.10
C ASP A 594 -16.07 -14.20 14.34
N PRO A 595 -16.26 -13.07 15.06
CA PRO A 595 -15.41 -12.70 16.17
C PRO A 595 -15.45 -13.63 17.38
N LYS A 596 -16.50 -14.46 17.48
CA LYS A 596 -16.67 -15.39 18.62
C LYS A 596 -16.09 -16.76 18.32
N SER A 597 -16.41 -17.30 17.14
CA SER A 597 -15.95 -18.65 16.74
C SER A 597 -14.63 -18.66 16.00
N LEU A 598 -14.16 -17.50 15.52
CA LEU A 598 -12.99 -17.32 14.65
C LEU A 598 -13.10 -18.08 13.32
N ALA A 599 -14.26 -18.61 12.99
CA ALA A 599 -14.51 -19.30 11.74
C ALA A 599 -14.70 -18.29 10.58
N SER A 600 -14.24 -18.68 9.40
CA SER A 600 -14.48 -17.89 8.18
C SER A 600 -15.99 -17.75 7.93
N ILE A 601 -16.39 -16.53 7.53
CA ILE A 601 -17.76 -16.21 7.13
C ILE A 601 -17.78 -15.63 5.73
N THR A 602 -18.93 -15.73 5.07
CA THR A 602 -19.16 -15.08 3.79
C THR A 602 -19.34 -13.57 3.98
N GLU A 603 -19.13 -12.79 2.91
CA GLU A 603 -19.40 -11.36 2.92
C GLU A 603 -20.90 -11.06 3.15
N GLU A 604 -21.78 -11.95 2.70
CA GLU A 604 -23.22 -11.86 3.01
C GLU A 604 -23.45 -11.89 4.52
N LYS A 605 -22.83 -12.84 5.23
CA LYS A 605 -22.98 -12.95 6.69
C LYS A 605 -22.36 -11.77 7.41
N ARG A 606 -21.21 -11.26 6.93
CA ARG A 606 -20.57 -10.05 7.46
C ARG A 606 -21.52 -8.84 7.35
N ILE A 607 -22.12 -8.62 6.18
CA ILE A 607 -23.08 -7.52 5.96
C ILE A 607 -24.32 -7.68 6.84
N GLN A 608 -24.84 -8.91 7.01
CA GLN A 608 -25.97 -9.16 7.92
C GLN A 608 -25.65 -8.78 9.37
N TYR A 609 -24.41 -8.93 9.83
CA TYR A 609 -24.00 -8.45 11.15
C TYR A 609 -24.02 -6.92 11.25
N LEU A 610 -23.61 -6.22 10.20
CA LEU A 610 -23.66 -4.75 10.15
C LEU A 610 -25.09 -4.22 10.13
N LEU A 611 -26.02 -4.89 9.44
CA LEU A 611 -27.41 -4.45 9.29
C LEU A 611 -28.32 -4.78 10.50
N ARG A 612 -27.89 -5.62 11.43
CA ARG A 612 -28.65 -5.96 12.65
C ARG A 612 -28.56 -4.89 13.76
N ARG A 613 -27.95 -3.78 13.49
CA ARG A 613 -27.97 -2.56 14.31
C ARG A 613 -29.21 -1.74 14.01
#